data_64e51c8f16db7a403dd3a4345cf85028
#
_entry.id   64e51c8f16db7a403dd3a4345cf85028
#
_cell.length_a   1.000
_cell.length_b   1.000
_cell.length_c   1.000
_cell.angle_alpha   90.00
_cell.angle_beta   90.00
_cell.angle_gamma   90.00
#
_symmetry.space_group_name_H-M   'P 1'
#
loop_
_entity.id
_entity.type
_entity.pdbx_description
1 polymer ?
#
loop_
_entity_poly.entity_id
_entity_poly.type
_entity_poly.pdbx_seq_one_letter_code
_entity_poly.pdbx_strand_id
1 'polypeptide(L)'
;MNRIDSRIKKVLDRGEKFLCCVLPLGDPDLKTSRKILEIFLQSGVDIVELMLPSQDPYFDSQPIAESNQRSLLAESNYQKYFETIVEIRNDYPDEPFEVMTYSDVVKNYGISRFVDGLREADVDAHLLADATAIAPDVVHDMDPLLEDAGIYRIRFMPHPFQEHLLDDIAHYARGFMILQSISDEAGNRMNVADGNREWINRVRATGTRASIMLGYGINNPARAKEAVNVNPDGMIVGTAVIERIASKDYRGLSELIRGIKDATIP
;
A
#
# COMPACT_ATOMS: atom_id res chain seq x y z
N MET A 1 -1.68 -17.98 -10.26
CA MET A 1 -2.55 -17.03 -9.52
C MET A 1 -1.60 -16.13 -8.74
N ASN A 2 -1.77 -14.82 -8.81
CA ASN A 2 -0.92 -13.85 -8.09
C ASN A 2 -1.01 -14.08 -6.57
N ARG A 3 0.09 -13.84 -5.81
CA ARG A 3 0.13 -14.07 -4.34
C ARG A 3 -0.86 -13.18 -3.60
N ILE A 4 -1.09 -11.95 -4.10
CA ILE A 4 -2.08 -11.01 -3.55
C ILE A 4 -3.48 -11.64 -3.62
N ASP A 5 -3.92 -12.14 -4.79
CA ASP A 5 -5.24 -12.77 -4.95
C ASP A 5 -5.39 -13.98 -4.02
N SER A 6 -4.34 -14.80 -3.93
CA SER A 6 -4.32 -15.99 -3.09
C SER A 6 -4.46 -15.65 -1.61
N ARG A 7 -3.74 -14.61 -1.15
CA ARG A 7 -3.78 -14.14 0.23
C ARG A 7 -5.13 -13.51 0.57
N ILE A 8 -5.62 -12.60 -0.28
CA ILE A 8 -6.92 -11.95 -0.09
C ILE A 8 -8.03 -13.00 0.00
N LYS A 9 -8.07 -13.92 -0.97
CA LYS A 9 -9.07 -14.99 -0.93
C LYS A 9 -9.02 -15.79 0.36
N LYS A 10 -7.82 -16.20 0.81
CA LYS A 10 -7.64 -16.98 2.05
C LYS A 10 -8.13 -16.21 3.29
N VAL A 11 -7.95 -14.90 3.33
CA VAL A 11 -8.40 -14.05 4.45
C VAL A 11 -9.91 -13.88 4.42
N LEU A 12 -10.47 -13.53 3.27
CA LEU A 12 -11.90 -13.29 3.10
C LEU A 12 -12.73 -14.59 3.29
N ASP A 13 -12.21 -15.74 2.90
CA ASP A 13 -12.87 -17.05 3.12
C ASP A 13 -13.03 -17.38 4.62
N ARG A 14 -12.23 -16.75 5.51
CA ARG A 14 -12.39 -16.86 6.97
C ARG A 14 -13.33 -15.80 7.56
N GLY A 15 -13.90 -14.92 6.72
CA GLY A 15 -14.73 -13.80 7.14
C GLY A 15 -13.94 -12.61 7.69
N GLU A 16 -12.61 -12.65 7.65
CA GLU A 16 -11.71 -11.57 8.11
C GLU A 16 -11.55 -10.49 7.04
N LYS A 17 -11.01 -9.32 7.45
CA LYS A 17 -10.54 -8.28 6.51
C LYS A 17 -9.01 -8.37 6.40
N PHE A 18 -8.47 -8.20 5.17
CA PHE A 18 -7.02 -8.21 5.03
C PHE A 18 -6.39 -6.90 5.53
N LEU A 19 -5.19 -7.02 6.10
CA LEU A 19 -4.41 -5.91 6.62
C LEU A 19 -3.18 -5.70 5.74
N CYS A 20 -3.05 -4.49 5.19
CA CYS A 20 -1.84 -4.01 4.54
C CYS A 20 -1.10 -3.04 5.45
N CYS A 21 0.22 -3.13 5.52
CA CYS A 21 1.05 -2.17 6.23
C CYS A 21 2.17 -1.65 5.34
N VAL A 22 2.41 -0.34 5.45
CA VAL A 22 3.47 0.35 4.71
C VAL A 22 4.81 0.13 5.40
N LEU A 23 5.77 -0.49 4.71
CA LEU A 23 7.14 -0.63 5.15
C LEU A 23 8.04 0.33 4.37
N PRO A 24 8.53 1.41 4.99
CA PRO A 24 9.47 2.30 4.33
C PRO A 24 10.84 1.60 4.21
N LEU A 25 11.23 1.25 2.98
CA LEU A 25 12.54 0.69 2.73
C LEU A 25 13.62 1.76 2.94
N GLY A 26 14.68 1.39 3.70
CA GLY A 26 15.79 2.29 4.01
C GLY A 26 15.58 3.15 5.26
N ASP A 27 14.45 3.10 5.95
CA ASP A 27 14.22 3.81 7.21
C ASP A 27 14.31 2.86 8.42
N PRO A 28 15.29 3.00 9.30
CA PRO A 28 16.45 3.91 9.25
C PRO A 28 17.58 3.44 8.30
N ASP A 29 17.55 2.21 7.84
CA ASP A 29 18.46 1.59 6.87
C ASP A 29 17.87 0.30 6.30
N LEU A 30 18.40 -0.17 5.14
CA LEU A 30 17.86 -1.35 4.43
C LEU A 30 17.94 -2.65 5.26
N LYS A 31 19.00 -2.82 6.07
CA LYS A 31 19.14 -3.99 6.94
C LYS A 31 18.10 -4.00 8.05
N THR A 32 17.82 -2.83 8.63
CA THR A 32 16.78 -2.69 9.67
C THR A 32 15.40 -2.86 9.08
N SER A 33 15.13 -2.39 7.86
CA SER A 33 13.85 -2.60 7.16
C SER A 33 13.51 -4.09 7.04
N ARG A 34 14.49 -4.96 6.74
CA ARG A 34 14.26 -6.42 6.71
C ARG A 34 13.83 -7.00 8.07
N LYS A 35 14.40 -6.50 9.18
CA LYS A 35 13.98 -6.90 10.53
C LYS A 35 12.57 -6.40 10.86
N ILE A 36 12.21 -5.20 10.40
CA ILE A 36 10.86 -4.65 10.57
C ILE A 36 9.85 -5.46 9.76
N LEU A 37 10.22 -5.90 8.55
CA LEU A 37 9.40 -6.81 7.76
C LEU A 37 9.07 -8.09 8.54
N GLU A 38 10.05 -8.70 9.20
CA GLU A 38 9.83 -9.89 10.04
C GLU A 38 8.81 -9.59 11.15
N ILE A 39 8.90 -8.42 11.81
CA ILE A 39 7.91 -7.99 12.82
C ILE A 39 6.52 -7.87 12.19
N PHE A 40 6.40 -7.29 11.00
CA PHE A 40 5.12 -7.18 10.29
C PHE A 40 4.48 -8.54 10.06
N LEU A 41 5.23 -9.47 9.45
CA LEU A 41 4.74 -10.81 9.13
C LEU A 41 4.37 -11.60 10.39
N GLN A 42 5.20 -11.55 11.44
CA GLN A 42 4.90 -12.20 12.73
C GLN A 42 3.75 -11.56 13.49
N SER A 43 3.37 -10.34 13.15
CA SER A 43 2.25 -9.60 13.75
C SER A 43 0.93 -9.73 12.99
N GLY A 44 0.92 -10.46 11.85
CA GLY A 44 -0.28 -10.80 11.12
C GLY A 44 -0.63 -9.84 9.96
N VAL A 45 0.35 -9.11 9.42
CA VAL A 45 0.17 -8.36 8.17
C VAL A 45 -0.08 -9.35 7.03
N ASP A 46 -1.09 -9.11 6.22
CA ASP A 46 -1.46 -9.97 5.11
C ASP A 46 -0.76 -9.57 3.81
N ILE A 47 -0.57 -8.28 3.58
CA ILE A 47 0.11 -7.72 2.40
C ILE A 47 1.08 -6.66 2.90
N VAL A 48 2.31 -6.64 2.41
CA VAL A 48 3.27 -5.58 2.74
C VAL A 48 3.47 -4.67 1.54
N GLU A 49 3.21 -3.38 1.77
CA GLU A 49 3.55 -2.32 0.83
C GLU A 49 4.99 -1.86 1.10
N LEU A 50 5.90 -2.20 0.19
CA LEU A 50 7.30 -1.79 0.23
C LEU A 50 7.42 -0.40 -0.39
N MET A 51 7.52 0.64 0.45
CA MET A 51 7.63 2.02 -0.02
C MET A 51 9.08 2.33 -0.39
N LEU A 52 9.33 2.61 -1.68
CA LEU A 52 10.58 3.18 -2.16
C LEU A 52 10.56 4.71 -1.92
N PRO A 53 11.64 5.29 -1.36
CA PRO A 53 11.62 6.69 -0.99
C PRO A 53 11.63 7.61 -2.21
N SER A 54 10.83 8.68 -2.16
CA SER A 54 10.79 9.80 -3.10
C SER A 54 11.43 11.04 -2.50
N GLN A 55 11.97 11.91 -3.34
CA GLN A 55 12.46 13.22 -2.92
C GLN A 55 11.32 14.21 -2.64
N ASP A 56 10.16 14.01 -3.28
CA ASP A 56 8.99 14.87 -3.17
C ASP A 56 7.69 14.03 -2.97
N PRO A 57 7.47 13.45 -1.77
CA PRO A 57 6.27 12.66 -1.47
C PRO A 57 5.09 13.57 -1.07
N TYR A 58 4.64 14.41 -1.97
CA TYR A 58 3.73 15.54 -1.74
C TYR A 58 2.28 15.16 -1.39
N PHE A 59 1.87 13.89 -1.58
CA PHE A 59 0.56 13.39 -1.12
C PHE A 59 0.58 12.83 0.30
N ASP A 60 1.77 12.64 0.85
CA ASP A 60 1.95 11.93 2.11
C ASP A 60 1.88 12.86 3.33
N SER A 61 1.61 12.24 4.48
CA SER A 61 1.69 12.93 5.77
C SER A 61 3.14 13.28 6.12
N GLN A 62 3.33 14.27 7.00
CA GLN A 62 4.66 14.67 7.44
C GLN A 62 5.52 13.49 7.95
N PRO A 63 5.03 12.54 8.80
CA PRO A 63 5.84 11.40 9.22
C PRO A 63 6.32 10.52 8.06
N ILE A 64 5.52 10.34 7.02
CA ILE A 64 5.90 9.59 5.82
C ILE A 64 6.94 10.37 5.01
N ALA A 65 6.77 11.66 4.81
CA ALA A 65 7.75 12.51 4.13
C ALA A 65 9.11 12.52 4.85
N GLU A 66 9.12 12.64 6.17
CA GLU A 66 10.34 12.53 6.98
C GLU A 66 11.00 11.15 6.87
N SER A 67 10.20 10.08 6.78
CA SER A 67 10.70 8.71 6.56
C SER A 67 11.39 8.58 5.20
N ASN A 68 10.81 9.14 4.12
CA ASN A 68 11.45 9.20 2.81
C ASN A 68 12.81 9.89 2.88
N GLN A 69 12.90 11.02 3.59
CA GLN A 69 14.17 11.75 3.78
C GLN A 69 15.21 10.90 4.53
N ARG A 70 14.82 10.22 5.63
CA ARG A 70 15.74 9.34 6.37
C ARG A 70 16.23 8.18 5.51
N SER A 71 15.35 7.57 4.70
CA SER A 71 15.71 6.50 3.77
C SER A 71 16.72 6.97 2.73
N LEU A 72 16.49 8.13 2.09
CA LEU A 72 17.41 8.69 1.09
C LEU A 72 18.75 9.14 1.67
N LEU A 73 18.77 9.57 2.94
CA LEU A 73 20.03 9.88 3.66
C LEU A 73 20.82 8.62 3.97
N ALA A 74 20.16 7.51 4.25
CA ALA A 74 20.81 6.23 4.54
C ALA A 74 21.31 5.53 3.27
N GLU A 75 20.51 5.58 2.19
CA GLU A 75 20.83 5.00 0.90
C GLU A 75 20.12 5.79 -0.23
N SER A 76 20.87 6.34 -1.16
CA SER A 76 20.34 7.09 -2.30
C SER A 76 20.37 6.31 -3.62
N ASN A 77 20.99 5.14 -3.65
CA ASN A 77 21.09 4.31 -4.83
C ASN A 77 19.93 3.31 -4.93
N TYR A 78 18.98 3.59 -5.81
CA TYR A 78 17.80 2.73 -6.00
C TYR A 78 18.12 1.29 -6.38
N GLN A 79 19.28 1.01 -7.01
CA GLN A 79 19.72 -0.35 -7.27
C GLN A 79 19.81 -1.17 -5.97
N LYS A 80 20.24 -0.55 -4.86
CA LYS A 80 20.32 -1.22 -3.55
C LYS A 80 18.95 -1.59 -2.97
N TYR A 81 17.93 -0.78 -3.26
CA TYR A 81 16.56 -1.10 -2.88
C TYR A 81 16.06 -2.34 -3.64
N PHE A 82 16.26 -2.40 -4.97
CA PHE A 82 15.89 -3.58 -5.76
C PHE A 82 16.64 -4.84 -5.31
N GLU A 83 17.96 -4.75 -5.07
CA GLU A 83 18.74 -5.85 -4.51
C GLU A 83 18.16 -6.33 -3.16
N THR A 84 17.73 -5.39 -2.30
CA THR A 84 17.10 -5.71 -1.03
C THR A 84 15.73 -6.39 -1.21
N ILE A 85 14.92 -5.94 -2.18
CA ILE A 85 13.62 -6.59 -2.48
C ILE A 85 13.83 -8.02 -2.99
N VAL A 86 14.85 -8.25 -3.84
CA VAL A 86 15.24 -9.61 -4.27
C VAL A 86 15.60 -10.49 -3.07
N GLU A 87 16.40 -9.96 -2.12
CA GLU A 87 16.75 -10.69 -0.89
C GLU A 87 15.51 -10.99 -0.04
N ILE A 88 14.60 -10.00 0.12
CA ILE A 88 13.32 -10.17 0.80
C ILE A 88 12.49 -11.26 0.13
N ARG A 89 12.38 -11.27 -1.19
CA ARG A 89 11.65 -12.29 -1.93
C ARG A 89 12.24 -13.68 -1.74
N ASN A 90 13.55 -13.81 -1.72
CA ASN A 90 14.22 -15.09 -1.46
C ASN A 90 13.95 -15.63 -0.05
N ASP A 91 13.91 -14.75 0.96
CA ASP A 91 13.60 -15.12 2.33
C ASP A 91 12.11 -15.46 2.53
N TYR A 92 11.21 -14.81 1.77
CA TYR A 92 9.75 -14.89 1.90
C TYR A 92 9.07 -15.14 0.54
N PRO A 93 9.26 -16.31 -0.09
CA PRO A 93 8.82 -16.58 -1.47
C PRO A 93 7.30 -16.58 -1.66
N ASP A 94 6.52 -16.84 -0.61
CA ASP A 94 5.07 -16.96 -0.65
C ASP A 94 4.33 -15.72 -0.13
N GLU A 95 5.07 -14.72 0.40
CA GLU A 95 4.43 -13.52 0.94
C GLU A 95 4.12 -12.51 -0.18
N PRO A 96 2.91 -11.91 -0.19
CA PRO A 96 2.57 -10.90 -1.20
C PRO A 96 3.23 -9.57 -0.88
N PHE A 97 3.93 -9.03 -1.87
CA PHE A 97 4.59 -7.72 -1.81
C PHE A 97 4.07 -6.82 -2.91
N GLU A 98 3.67 -5.62 -2.53
CA GLU A 98 3.44 -4.50 -3.42
C GLU A 98 4.59 -3.51 -3.25
N VAL A 99 5.01 -2.88 -4.35
CA VAL A 99 5.98 -1.77 -4.31
C VAL A 99 5.26 -0.47 -4.59
N MET A 100 5.34 0.48 -3.66
CA MET A 100 4.80 1.83 -3.83
C MET A 100 5.91 2.81 -4.17
N THR A 101 5.66 3.68 -5.16
CA THR A 101 6.57 4.76 -5.56
C THR A 101 5.81 5.99 -6.02
N TYR A 102 6.57 7.10 -6.17
CA TYR A 102 6.17 8.30 -6.89
C TYR A 102 6.78 8.33 -8.30
N SER A 103 6.20 9.13 -9.18
CA SER A 103 6.64 9.23 -10.58
C SER A 103 8.05 9.81 -10.76
N ASP A 104 8.53 10.63 -9.82
CA ASP A 104 9.90 11.14 -9.81
C ASP A 104 10.92 10.00 -9.75
N VAL A 105 10.68 8.99 -8.91
CA VAL A 105 11.53 7.80 -8.80
C VAL A 105 11.57 7.04 -10.12
N VAL A 106 10.41 6.77 -10.69
CA VAL A 106 10.28 6.02 -11.95
C VAL A 106 10.95 6.77 -13.11
N LYS A 107 10.70 8.09 -13.22
CA LYS A 107 11.30 8.94 -14.27
C LYS A 107 12.83 9.00 -14.15
N ASN A 108 13.34 9.22 -12.93
CA ASN A 108 14.77 9.35 -12.70
C ASN A 108 15.54 8.04 -12.87
N TYR A 109 14.92 6.91 -12.52
CA TYR A 109 15.53 5.59 -12.69
C TYR A 109 15.40 5.06 -14.12
N GLY A 110 14.38 5.52 -14.86
CA GLY A 110 14.00 5.09 -16.20
C GLY A 110 12.95 3.99 -16.16
N ILE A 111 11.81 4.21 -16.87
CA ILE A 111 10.60 3.37 -16.79
C ILE A 111 10.91 1.90 -17.04
N SER A 112 11.56 1.57 -18.16
CA SER A 112 11.87 0.17 -18.51
C SER A 112 12.77 -0.49 -17.46
N ARG A 113 13.82 0.21 -17.02
CA ARG A 113 14.74 -0.29 -16.00
C ARG A 113 14.05 -0.50 -14.65
N PHE A 114 13.10 0.38 -14.33
CA PHE A 114 12.30 0.28 -13.10
C PHE A 114 11.42 -0.99 -13.13
N VAL A 115 10.70 -1.21 -14.23
CA VAL A 115 9.86 -2.41 -14.38
C VAL A 115 10.70 -3.70 -14.44
N ASP A 116 11.87 -3.67 -15.08
CA ASP A 116 12.81 -4.79 -15.05
C ASP A 116 13.26 -5.12 -13.62
N GLY A 117 13.55 -4.10 -12.79
CA GLY A 117 13.87 -4.29 -11.37
C GLY A 117 12.72 -4.92 -10.59
N LEU A 118 11.47 -4.49 -10.81
CA LEU A 118 10.29 -5.11 -10.19
C LEU A 118 10.12 -6.57 -10.64
N ARG A 119 10.36 -6.86 -11.93
CA ARG A 119 10.29 -8.22 -12.51
C ARG A 119 11.35 -9.13 -11.91
N GLU A 120 12.60 -8.68 -11.82
CA GLU A 120 13.71 -9.42 -11.22
C GLU A 120 13.48 -9.71 -9.74
N ALA A 121 12.84 -8.78 -9.04
CA ALA A 121 12.47 -8.92 -7.64
C ALA A 121 11.19 -9.75 -7.41
N ASP A 122 10.56 -10.27 -8.48
CA ASP A 122 9.31 -11.06 -8.45
C ASP A 122 8.22 -10.39 -7.59
N VAL A 123 8.03 -9.09 -7.80
CA VAL A 123 7.03 -8.27 -7.09
C VAL A 123 5.62 -8.60 -7.60
N ASP A 124 4.63 -8.65 -6.72
CA ASP A 124 3.26 -9.03 -7.09
C ASP A 124 2.46 -7.86 -7.66
N ALA A 125 2.73 -6.64 -7.19
CA ALA A 125 2.01 -5.44 -7.60
C ALA A 125 2.86 -4.17 -7.46
N HIS A 126 2.44 -3.13 -8.16
CA HIS A 126 3.02 -1.79 -8.08
C HIS A 126 1.92 -0.74 -7.92
N LEU A 127 2.13 0.21 -7.01
CA LEU A 127 1.35 1.43 -6.83
C LEU A 127 2.19 2.64 -7.23
N LEU A 128 1.74 3.37 -8.24
CA LEU A 128 2.24 4.71 -8.53
C LEU A 128 1.34 5.70 -7.79
N ALA A 129 1.83 6.30 -6.70
CA ALA A 129 1.02 7.09 -5.76
C ALA A 129 0.39 8.33 -6.41
N ASP A 130 1.08 8.93 -7.36
CA ASP A 130 0.68 10.16 -8.05
C ASP A 130 0.12 9.93 -9.48
N ALA A 131 -0.21 8.69 -9.81
CA ALA A 131 -0.66 8.27 -11.14
C ALA A 131 -1.83 9.09 -11.70
N THR A 132 -2.85 9.35 -10.86
CA THR A 132 -4.07 10.04 -11.29
C THR A 132 -3.93 11.56 -11.38
N ALA A 133 -2.98 12.15 -10.66
CA ALA A 133 -2.89 13.60 -10.52
C ALA A 133 -1.87 14.24 -11.48
N ILE A 134 -0.72 13.61 -11.72
CA ILE A 134 0.44 14.30 -12.32
C ILE A 134 1.17 13.50 -13.39
N ALA A 135 0.99 12.18 -13.45
CA ALA A 135 1.84 11.33 -14.27
C ALA A 135 1.10 10.43 -15.30
N PRO A 136 0.14 10.96 -16.10
CA PRO A 136 -0.54 10.14 -17.09
C PRO A 136 0.39 9.60 -18.17
N ASP A 137 1.47 10.31 -18.48
CA ASP A 137 2.53 9.87 -19.39
C ASP A 137 3.29 8.67 -18.83
N VAL A 138 3.71 8.71 -17.57
CA VAL A 138 4.37 7.57 -16.91
C VAL A 138 3.46 6.36 -16.87
N VAL A 139 2.18 6.58 -16.54
CA VAL A 139 1.16 5.53 -16.53
C VAL A 139 1.04 4.87 -17.90
N HIS A 140 0.91 5.68 -18.96
CA HIS A 140 0.75 5.21 -20.33
C HIS A 140 1.93 4.31 -20.77
N ASP A 141 3.16 4.72 -20.44
CA ASP A 141 4.35 4.02 -20.86
C ASP A 141 4.66 2.78 -19.99
N MET A 142 4.27 2.82 -18.70
CA MET A 142 4.59 1.77 -17.75
C MET A 142 3.54 0.64 -17.71
N ASP A 143 2.26 0.94 -17.91
CA ASP A 143 1.18 -0.06 -17.80
C ASP A 143 1.39 -1.29 -18.70
N PRO A 144 1.74 -1.15 -19.99
CA PRO A 144 1.99 -2.30 -20.85
C PRO A 144 3.16 -3.16 -20.37
N LEU A 145 4.21 -2.53 -19.80
CA LEU A 145 5.38 -3.24 -19.28
C LEU A 145 5.07 -4.02 -18.01
N LEU A 146 4.23 -3.46 -17.13
CA LEU A 146 3.75 -4.16 -15.92
C LEU A 146 2.86 -5.34 -16.29
N GLU A 147 1.96 -5.17 -17.27
CA GLU A 147 1.10 -6.25 -17.76
C GLU A 147 1.92 -7.40 -18.34
N ASP A 148 2.92 -7.11 -19.20
CA ASP A 148 3.84 -8.10 -19.75
C ASP A 148 4.65 -8.83 -18.66
N ALA A 149 5.02 -8.11 -17.61
CA ALA A 149 5.70 -8.68 -16.43
C ALA A 149 4.77 -9.49 -15.52
N GLY A 150 3.44 -9.45 -15.70
CA GLY A 150 2.46 -10.07 -14.80
C GLY A 150 2.31 -9.38 -13.45
N ILE A 151 2.79 -8.13 -13.34
CA ILE A 151 2.74 -7.31 -12.13
C ILE A 151 1.42 -6.51 -12.14
N TYR A 152 0.62 -6.64 -11.07
CA TYR A 152 -0.62 -5.88 -10.96
C TYR A 152 -0.34 -4.40 -10.73
N ARG A 153 -1.03 -3.55 -11.46
CA ARG A 153 -1.06 -2.14 -11.14
C ARG A 153 -2.18 -1.85 -10.16
N ILE A 154 -1.83 -1.53 -8.92
CA ILE A 154 -2.79 -1.09 -7.91
C ILE A 154 -3.34 0.28 -8.28
N ARG A 155 -4.64 0.46 -8.08
CA ARG A 155 -5.35 1.70 -8.35
C ARG A 155 -5.64 2.43 -7.05
N PHE A 156 -5.31 3.71 -7.02
CA PHE A 156 -5.64 4.60 -5.91
C PHE A 156 -6.79 5.52 -6.33
N MET A 157 -7.81 5.59 -5.50
CA MET A 157 -9.00 6.42 -5.67
C MET A 157 -9.01 7.51 -4.60
N PRO A 158 -8.58 8.75 -4.93
CA PRO A 158 -8.63 9.87 -3.99
C PRO A 158 -10.08 10.30 -3.75
N HIS A 159 -10.32 11.01 -2.65
CA HIS A 159 -11.60 11.68 -2.40
C HIS A 159 -11.37 13.18 -2.17
N PRO A 160 -12.11 14.08 -2.87
CA PRO A 160 -13.09 13.80 -3.94
C PRO A 160 -12.43 13.29 -5.22
N PHE A 161 -13.16 12.53 -6.01
CA PHE A 161 -12.68 11.98 -7.28
C PHE A 161 -13.54 12.43 -8.46
N GLN A 162 -13.01 12.25 -9.66
CA GLN A 162 -13.71 12.59 -10.89
C GLN A 162 -14.58 11.39 -11.33
N GLU A 163 -15.89 11.59 -11.39
CA GLU A 163 -16.88 10.55 -11.68
C GLU A 163 -16.57 9.74 -12.96
N HIS A 164 -16.13 10.43 -14.02
CA HIS A 164 -15.85 9.77 -15.30
C HIS A 164 -14.63 8.80 -15.26
N LEU A 165 -13.81 8.86 -14.21
CA LEU A 165 -12.67 7.94 -14.02
C LEU A 165 -13.05 6.68 -13.24
N LEU A 166 -14.24 6.67 -12.61
CA LEU A 166 -14.63 5.57 -11.73
C LEU A 166 -14.70 4.23 -12.49
N ASP A 167 -15.42 4.22 -13.61
CA ASP A 167 -15.63 3.00 -14.38
C ASP A 167 -14.32 2.47 -14.98
N ASP A 168 -13.49 3.35 -15.52
CA ASP A 168 -12.19 2.98 -16.10
C ASP A 168 -11.25 2.39 -15.03
N ILE A 169 -11.10 3.10 -13.91
CA ILE A 169 -10.24 2.64 -12.81
C ILE A 169 -10.74 1.31 -12.27
N ALA A 170 -12.04 1.17 -12.04
CA ALA A 170 -12.63 -0.04 -11.50
C ALA A 170 -12.54 -1.22 -12.48
N HIS A 171 -12.67 -0.97 -13.80
CA HIS A 171 -12.57 -2.00 -14.83
C HIS A 171 -11.18 -2.61 -14.94
N TYR A 172 -10.14 -1.77 -14.84
CA TYR A 172 -8.74 -2.21 -14.99
C TYR A 172 -8.09 -2.64 -13.67
N ALA A 173 -8.73 -2.40 -12.51
CA ALA A 173 -8.19 -2.81 -11.22
C ALA A 173 -8.05 -4.34 -11.10
N ARG A 174 -6.94 -4.79 -10.51
CA ARG A 174 -6.64 -6.19 -10.20
C ARG A 174 -6.11 -6.29 -8.78
N GLY A 175 -6.21 -7.46 -8.16
CA GLY A 175 -5.82 -7.68 -6.77
C GLY A 175 -6.69 -6.87 -5.83
N PHE A 176 -6.27 -5.66 -5.54
CA PHE A 176 -7.04 -4.68 -4.76
C PHE A 176 -6.93 -3.27 -5.33
N MET A 177 -7.79 -2.39 -4.86
CA MET A 177 -7.71 -0.95 -5.07
C MET A 177 -7.82 -0.23 -3.73
N ILE A 178 -7.13 0.90 -3.60
CA ILE A 178 -7.12 1.71 -2.39
C ILE A 178 -8.14 2.84 -2.54
N LEU A 179 -9.14 2.88 -1.67
CA LEU A 179 -10.05 4.00 -1.56
C LEU A 179 -9.60 4.92 -0.44
N GLN A 180 -9.38 6.18 -0.76
CA GLN A 180 -9.16 7.21 0.25
C GLN A 180 -10.45 7.42 1.06
N SER A 181 -10.37 7.23 2.38
CA SER A 181 -11.52 7.46 3.25
C SER A 181 -11.93 8.94 3.24
N ILE A 182 -13.24 9.16 3.26
CA ILE A 182 -13.83 10.49 3.38
C ILE A 182 -13.52 11.06 4.76
N SER A 183 -13.12 12.32 4.85
CA SER A 183 -12.92 13.04 6.09
C SER A 183 -14.03 14.07 6.32
N ASP A 184 -14.36 14.33 7.58
CA ASP A 184 -15.20 15.46 7.96
C ASP A 184 -14.42 16.80 7.85
N GLU A 185 -15.11 17.92 8.10
CA GLU A 185 -14.52 19.26 8.05
C GLU A 185 -13.37 19.45 9.05
N ALA A 186 -13.33 18.66 10.13
CA ALA A 186 -12.25 18.64 11.11
C ALA A 186 -11.09 17.69 10.72
N GLY A 187 -11.18 17.02 9.54
CA GLY A 187 -10.18 16.07 9.06
C GLY A 187 -10.25 14.68 9.70
N ASN A 188 -11.32 14.37 10.45
CA ASN A 188 -11.51 13.05 11.06
C ASN A 188 -12.11 12.07 10.04
N ARG A 189 -11.27 11.32 9.34
CA ARG A 189 -11.68 10.45 8.23
C ARG A 189 -12.67 9.37 8.62
N MET A 190 -12.55 8.81 9.83
CA MET A 190 -13.41 7.70 10.27
C MET A 190 -14.74 8.15 10.91
N ASN A 191 -14.96 9.46 11.11
CA ASN A 191 -16.24 9.97 11.64
C ASN A 191 -17.33 10.04 10.56
N VAL A 192 -17.00 9.79 9.28
CA VAL A 192 -17.95 9.85 8.14
C VAL A 192 -18.27 8.43 7.66
N ALA A 193 -18.80 7.60 8.59
CA ALA A 193 -19.04 6.18 8.32
C ALA A 193 -20.01 5.94 7.14
N ASP A 194 -21.10 6.67 7.07
CA ASP A 194 -22.11 6.48 6.02
C ASP A 194 -21.58 6.90 4.66
N GLY A 195 -20.83 7.99 4.57
CA GLY A 195 -20.19 8.42 3.32
C GLY A 195 -19.17 7.39 2.82
N ASN A 196 -18.35 6.82 3.70
CA ASN A 196 -17.40 5.77 3.32
C ASN A 196 -18.12 4.49 2.86
N ARG A 197 -19.23 4.10 3.52
CA ARG A 197 -20.04 2.96 3.10
C ARG A 197 -20.67 3.18 1.73
N GLU A 198 -21.24 4.36 1.49
CA GLU A 198 -21.78 4.72 0.20
C GLU A 198 -20.69 4.71 -0.90
N TRP A 199 -19.52 5.25 -0.61
CA TRP A 199 -18.39 5.25 -1.50
C TRP A 199 -17.95 3.83 -1.91
N ILE A 200 -17.78 2.94 -0.93
CA ILE A 200 -17.47 1.53 -1.17
C ILE A 200 -18.56 0.86 -2.03
N ASN A 201 -19.83 1.10 -1.73
CA ASN A 201 -20.95 0.51 -2.48
C ASN A 201 -20.99 1.01 -3.93
N ARG A 202 -20.68 2.28 -4.19
CA ARG A 202 -20.59 2.83 -5.54
C ARG A 202 -19.48 2.15 -6.34
N VAL A 203 -18.30 1.97 -5.75
CA VAL A 203 -17.19 1.27 -6.40
C VAL A 203 -17.57 -0.18 -6.68
N ARG A 204 -18.21 -0.89 -5.74
CA ARG A 204 -18.70 -2.25 -5.97
C ARG A 204 -19.74 -2.34 -7.10
N ALA A 205 -20.60 -1.33 -7.23
CA ALA A 205 -21.64 -1.28 -8.28
C ALA A 205 -21.05 -1.20 -9.70
N THR A 206 -19.79 -0.82 -9.89
CA THR A 206 -19.09 -0.88 -11.18
C THR A 206 -18.82 -2.31 -11.67
N GLY A 207 -18.97 -3.31 -10.78
CA GLY A 207 -18.62 -4.69 -11.09
C GLY A 207 -17.12 -4.98 -11.08
N THR A 208 -16.31 -4.13 -10.43
CA THR A 208 -14.87 -4.37 -10.28
C THR A 208 -14.57 -5.74 -9.70
N ARG A 209 -13.50 -6.38 -10.18
CA ARG A 209 -13.00 -7.66 -9.66
C ARG A 209 -11.95 -7.48 -8.56
N ALA A 210 -11.44 -6.25 -8.39
CA ALA A 210 -10.48 -5.94 -7.35
C ALA A 210 -11.18 -5.85 -5.99
N SER A 211 -10.48 -6.31 -4.95
CA SER A 211 -10.91 -6.10 -3.57
C SER A 211 -10.74 -4.63 -3.17
N ILE A 212 -11.60 -4.15 -2.29
CA ILE A 212 -11.60 -2.74 -1.85
C ILE A 212 -10.86 -2.63 -0.53
N MET A 213 -9.74 -1.92 -0.54
CA MET A 213 -8.95 -1.58 0.63
C MET A 213 -9.21 -0.14 1.04
N LEU A 214 -9.61 0.10 2.29
CA LEU A 214 -9.83 1.45 2.81
C LEU A 214 -8.55 2.01 3.44
N GLY A 215 -8.13 3.19 3.07
CA GLY A 215 -7.11 4.07 3.67
C GLY A 215 -7.68 5.48 3.70
N TYR A 216 -7.33 6.30 4.55
CA TYR A 216 -6.33 6.49 5.57
C TYR A 216 -6.97 6.64 6.98
N GLY A 217 -6.14 7.00 8.00
CA GLY A 217 -6.66 7.38 9.32
C GLY A 217 -6.82 6.21 10.29
N ILE A 218 -6.41 5.00 9.89
CA ILE A 218 -6.40 3.82 10.76
C ILE A 218 -5.08 3.82 11.52
N ASN A 219 -5.14 4.11 12.81
CA ASN A 219 -3.95 4.29 13.66
C ASN A 219 -4.02 3.56 15.01
N ASN A 220 -5.10 2.83 15.25
CA ASN A 220 -5.28 2.02 16.44
C ASN A 220 -6.41 0.98 16.24
N PRO A 221 -6.56 -0.03 17.14
CA PRO A 221 -7.59 -1.07 17.00
C PRO A 221 -9.02 -0.55 16.97
N ALA A 222 -9.34 0.54 17.71
CA ALA A 222 -10.69 1.11 17.70
C ALA A 222 -11.04 1.68 16.32
N ARG A 223 -10.11 2.40 15.69
CA ARG A 223 -10.29 2.91 14.32
C ARG A 223 -10.37 1.78 13.28
N ALA A 224 -9.62 0.70 13.46
CA ALA A 224 -9.75 -0.48 12.62
C ALA A 224 -11.17 -1.09 12.72
N LYS A 225 -11.72 -1.18 13.93
CA LYS A 225 -13.07 -1.67 14.15
C LYS A 225 -14.14 -0.77 13.51
N GLU A 226 -13.97 0.55 13.58
CA GLU A 226 -14.82 1.51 12.85
C GLU A 226 -14.74 1.29 11.34
N ALA A 227 -13.52 1.08 10.79
CA ALA A 227 -13.32 0.80 9.37
C ALA A 227 -14.01 -0.51 8.94
N VAL A 228 -13.95 -1.57 9.73
CA VAL A 228 -14.65 -2.83 9.46
C VAL A 228 -16.16 -2.62 9.30
N ASN A 229 -16.77 -1.72 10.09
CA ASN A 229 -18.21 -1.45 10.06
C ASN A 229 -18.70 -0.82 8.76
N VAL A 230 -17.84 -0.18 7.96
CA VAL A 230 -18.22 0.33 6.61
C VAL A 230 -18.01 -0.72 5.52
N ASN A 231 -17.54 -1.92 5.92
CA ASN A 231 -17.45 -3.13 5.10
C ASN A 231 -16.50 -3.05 3.88
N PRO A 232 -15.26 -2.58 4.02
CA PRO A 232 -14.22 -2.82 3.00
C PRO A 232 -13.83 -4.31 2.99
N ASP A 233 -13.01 -4.72 2.02
CA ASP A 233 -12.42 -6.05 2.01
C ASP A 233 -11.09 -6.09 2.80
N GLY A 234 -10.42 -4.95 2.91
CA GLY A 234 -9.19 -4.77 3.68
C GLY A 234 -8.96 -3.33 4.10
N MET A 235 -7.84 -3.11 4.78
CA MET A 235 -7.41 -1.79 5.22
C MET A 235 -5.90 -1.63 5.14
N ILE A 236 -5.44 -0.36 5.00
CA ILE A 236 -4.01 -0.03 4.98
C ILE A 236 -3.63 0.89 6.15
N VAL A 237 -2.47 0.60 6.76
CA VAL A 237 -1.89 1.37 7.85
C VAL A 237 -0.50 1.87 7.44
N GLY A 238 -0.36 3.18 7.27
CA GLY A 238 0.89 3.85 6.91
C GLY A 238 1.47 4.64 8.09
N THR A 239 0.98 5.86 8.31
CA THR A 239 1.55 6.82 9.26
C THR A 239 1.82 6.23 10.64
N ALA A 240 0.88 5.49 11.23
CA ALA A 240 1.01 4.98 12.59
C ALA A 240 2.14 3.93 12.74
N VAL A 241 2.39 3.10 11.73
CA VAL A 241 3.52 2.15 11.75
C VAL A 241 4.84 2.89 11.53
N ILE A 242 4.88 3.89 10.65
CA ILE A 242 6.07 4.71 10.37
C ILE A 242 6.50 5.52 11.61
N GLU A 243 5.56 6.07 12.36
CA GLU A 243 5.86 6.76 13.63
C GLU A 243 6.52 5.83 14.66
N ARG A 244 6.06 4.56 14.75
CA ARG A 244 6.69 3.54 15.60
C ARG A 244 8.10 3.16 15.12
N ILE A 245 8.29 3.07 13.82
CA ILE A 245 9.60 2.82 13.21
C ILE A 245 10.56 4.00 13.53
N ALA A 246 10.13 5.22 13.30
CA ALA A 246 10.92 6.43 13.58
C ALA A 246 11.34 6.54 15.05
N SER A 247 10.46 6.18 15.97
CA SER A 247 10.74 6.15 17.42
C SER A 247 11.50 4.90 17.88
N LYS A 248 11.76 3.94 16.99
CA LYS A 248 12.36 2.62 17.27
C LYS A 248 11.60 1.80 18.31
N ASP A 249 10.29 2.05 18.45
CA ASP A 249 9.39 1.33 19.33
C ASP A 249 8.89 0.05 18.64
N TYR A 250 9.78 -0.90 18.43
CA TYR A 250 9.45 -2.14 17.72
C TYR A 250 8.49 -3.06 18.49
N ARG A 251 8.46 -2.94 19.82
CA ARG A 251 7.47 -3.64 20.64
C ARG A 251 6.08 -3.03 20.43
N GLY A 252 5.96 -1.72 20.56
CA GLY A 252 4.70 -1.02 20.31
C GLY A 252 4.24 -1.15 18.86
N LEU A 253 5.17 -1.28 17.89
CA LEU A 253 4.84 -1.59 16.50
C LEU A 253 4.15 -2.96 16.38
N SER A 254 4.71 -4.01 16.97
CA SER A 254 4.09 -5.34 16.96
C SER A 254 2.73 -5.36 17.68
N GLU A 255 2.64 -4.71 18.83
CA GLU A 255 1.39 -4.59 19.61
C GLU A 255 0.29 -3.83 18.81
N LEU A 256 0.65 -2.74 18.13
CA LEU A 256 -0.25 -1.98 17.27
C LEU A 256 -0.80 -2.84 16.12
N ILE A 257 0.10 -3.50 15.37
CA ILE A 257 -0.28 -4.31 14.21
C ILE A 257 -1.19 -5.47 14.65
N ARG A 258 -0.82 -6.20 15.70
CA ARG A 258 -1.66 -7.30 16.24
C ARG A 258 -3.03 -6.81 16.66
N GLY A 259 -3.09 -5.70 17.42
CA GLY A 259 -4.37 -5.16 17.85
C GLY A 259 -5.26 -4.70 16.69
N ILE A 260 -4.68 -4.14 15.63
CA ILE A 260 -5.42 -3.80 14.40
C ILE A 260 -5.86 -5.08 13.68
N LYS A 261 -4.98 -6.09 13.54
CA LYS A 261 -5.33 -7.37 12.91
C LYS A 261 -6.45 -8.08 13.67
N ASP A 262 -6.38 -8.14 14.98
CA ASP A 262 -7.44 -8.73 15.82
C ASP A 262 -8.80 -8.02 15.60
N ALA A 263 -8.79 -6.72 15.36
CA ALA A 263 -10.01 -5.96 15.06
C ALA A 263 -10.60 -6.27 13.68
N THR A 264 -9.87 -6.94 12.79
CA THR A 264 -10.36 -7.40 11.46
C THR A 264 -11.06 -8.77 11.52
N ILE A 265 -10.94 -9.47 12.64
CA ILE A 265 -11.55 -10.79 12.86
C ILE A 265 -12.98 -10.59 13.38
N PRO A 266 -13.98 -11.32 12.84
CA PRO A 266 -15.39 -11.21 13.27
C PRO A 266 -15.62 -11.45 14.75
#